data_88a5c9376beba3a21fcd9456cfc465b8
#
_entry.id   88a5c9376beba3a21fcd9456cfc465b8
#
_cell.length_a   1.000
_cell.length_b   1.000
_cell.length_c   1.000
_cell.angle_alpha   90.00
_cell.angle_beta   90.00
_cell.angle_gamma   90.00
#
_symmetry.space_group_name_H-M   'P 1'
#
loop_
_entity.id
_entity.type
_entity.pdbx_description
1 polymer ?
#
loop_
_entity_poly.entity_id
_entity_poly.type
_entity_poly.pdbx_seq_one_letter_code
_entity_poly.pdbx_strand_id
1 'polypeptide(L)'
;MPDFREQPITLWTMRSPDGRVIRCEVRQIRTDLEMHVGYGDELVWSQRFRGPTARVEIEKRTAAWRIALVRKGFMLNDEWTGEQLTRLPHGRR
;
A
#
# COMPACT_ATOMS: atom_id res chain seq x y z
N MET A 1 -15.05 19.15 -7.04
CA MET A 1 -15.16 18.74 -5.64
C MET A 1 -14.31 17.52 -5.38
N PRO A 2 -13.39 17.61 -4.47
CA PRO A 2 -12.56 16.46 -4.18
C PRO A 2 -13.38 15.35 -3.56
N ASP A 3 -12.98 14.15 -3.86
CA ASP A 3 -13.63 12.98 -3.32
C ASP A 3 -12.78 12.43 -2.20
N PHE A 4 -13.23 12.57 -0.99
CA PHE A 4 -12.46 12.14 0.17
C PHE A 4 -12.20 10.65 0.17
N ARG A 5 -13.05 9.89 -0.53
CA ARG A 5 -12.84 8.46 -0.60
C ARG A 5 -11.60 8.09 -1.38
N GLU A 6 -11.04 9.05 -2.12
CA GLU A 6 -9.84 8.77 -2.89
C GLU A 6 -8.57 9.07 -2.14
N GLN A 7 -8.67 9.50 -0.91
CA GLN A 7 -7.48 9.73 -0.14
C GLN A 7 -6.78 8.43 0.14
N PRO A 8 -5.45 8.39 -0.04
CA PRO A 8 -4.74 7.14 0.15
C PRO A 8 -4.65 6.74 1.61
N ILE A 9 -4.61 5.45 1.83
CA ILE A 9 -4.37 4.87 3.13
C ILE A 9 -2.97 4.29 3.12
N THR A 10 -2.12 4.74 4.02
CA THR A 10 -0.76 4.22 4.11
C THR A 10 -0.79 2.88 4.84
N LEU A 11 -0.33 1.84 4.18
CA LEU A 11 -0.27 0.52 4.79
C LEU A 11 0.98 0.36 5.64
N TRP A 12 2.12 0.83 5.12
CA TRP A 12 3.37 0.76 5.87
C TRP A 12 4.38 1.70 5.24
N THR A 13 5.40 2.03 6.03
CA THR A 13 6.57 2.74 5.52
C THR A 13 7.80 1.99 6.00
N MET A 14 8.85 2.03 5.20
CA MET A 14 10.13 1.44 5.57
C MET A 14 11.24 2.42 5.22
N ARG A 15 12.36 2.29 5.91
CA ARG A 15 13.49 3.18 5.71
C ARG A 15 14.62 2.39 5.10
N SER A 16 15.20 2.94 4.05
CA SER A 16 16.36 2.32 3.41
C SER A 16 17.61 2.55 4.25
N PRO A 17 18.68 1.79 3.97
CA PRO A 17 19.93 2.01 4.70
C PRO A 17 20.49 3.43 4.56
N ASP A 18 20.18 4.12 3.46
CA ASP A 18 20.65 5.49 3.27
C ASP A 18 19.67 6.54 3.79
N GLY A 19 18.63 6.10 4.49
CA GLY A 19 17.71 7.02 5.16
C GLY A 19 16.49 7.43 4.36
N ARG A 20 16.33 6.95 3.15
CA ARG A 20 15.14 7.28 2.37
C ARG A 20 13.96 6.44 2.80
N VAL A 21 12.79 6.98 2.59
CA VAL A 21 11.56 6.29 3.00
C VAL A 21 10.86 5.73 1.77
N ILE A 22 10.49 4.46 1.87
CA ILE A 22 9.63 3.83 0.88
C ILE A 22 8.27 3.65 1.54
N ARG A 23 7.23 3.92 0.78
CA ARG A 23 5.86 3.97 1.32
C ARG A 23 4.92 3.18 0.44
N CYS A 24 4.06 2.42 1.09
CA CYS A 24 3.02 1.67 0.39
C CYS A 24 1.68 2.26 0.74
N GLU A 25 0.92 2.67 -0.26
CA GLU A 25 -0.38 3.28 -0.06
C GLU A 25 -1.40 2.59 -0.95
N VAL A 26 -2.66 2.64 -0.51
CA VAL A 26 -3.77 2.13 -1.30
C VAL A 26 -4.82 3.22 -1.35
N ARG A 27 -5.36 3.44 -2.54
CA ARG A 27 -6.47 4.37 -2.70
C ARG A 27 -7.60 3.67 -3.43
N GLN A 28 -8.81 4.09 -3.13
CA GLN A 28 -9.98 3.59 -3.83
C GLN A 28 -10.26 4.45 -5.04
N ILE A 29 -10.44 3.80 -6.19
CA ILE A 29 -10.82 4.48 -7.42
C ILE A 29 -12.07 3.80 -7.90
N ARG A 30 -13.22 4.42 -7.65
CA ARG A 30 -14.52 3.83 -7.89
C ARG A 30 -14.66 2.56 -7.05
N THR A 31 -14.82 1.42 -7.67
CA THR A 31 -14.93 0.16 -6.94
C THR A 31 -13.62 -0.61 -6.93
N ASP A 32 -12.59 -0.05 -7.56
CA ASP A 32 -11.28 -0.69 -7.60
C ASP A 32 -10.40 -0.17 -6.50
N LEU A 33 -9.36 -0.92 -6.19
CA LEU A 33 -8.31 -0.48 -5.27
C LEU A 33 -7.01 -0.38 -6.05
N GLU A 34 -6.26 0.68 -5.79
CA GLU A 34 -4.99 0.87 -6.46
C GLU A 34 -3.90 0.97 -5.42
N MET A 35 -2.89 0.12 -5.56
CA MET A 35 -1.77 0.08 -4.63
C MET A 35 -0.59 0.80 -5.26
N HIS A 36 0.02 1.69 -4.49
CA HIS A 36 1.15 2.47 -4.94
C HIS A 36 2.32 2.25 -4.00
N VAL A 37 3.51 2.11 -4.57
CA VAL A 37 4.74 2.08 -3.80
C VAL A 37 5.58 3.25 -4.25
N GLY A 38 5.90 4.14 -3.32
CA GLY A 38 6.69 5.32 -3.61
C GLY A 38 7.99 5.30 -2.83
N TYR A 39 9.05 5.82 -3.43
CA TYR A 39 10.36 5.88 -2.81
C TYR A 39 10.82 7.33 -2.87
N GLY A 40 10.89 7.96 -1.70
CA GLY A 40 11.07 9.39 -1.69
C GLY A 40 9.87 10.06 -2.31
N ASP A 41 10.10 10.87 -3.32
CA ASP A 41 9.03 11.57 -4.00
C ASP A 41 8.59 10.87 -5.28
N GLU A 42 9.16 9.71 -5.58
CA GLU A 42 8.89 9.04 -6.83
C GLU A 42 7.96 7.87 -6.65
N LEU A 43 7.02 7.73 -7.55
CA LEU A 43 6.20 6.53 -7.63
C LEU A 43 7.00 5.48 -8.38
N VAL A 44 7.31 4.37 -7.72
CA VAL A 44 8.14 3.33 -8.33
C VAL A 44 7.34 2.14 -8.80
N TRP A 45 6.10 2.01 -8.34
CA TRP A 45 5.28 0.88 -8.75
C TRP A 45 3.82 1.15 -8.42
N SER A 46 2.92 0.70 -9.27
CA SER A 46 1.50 0.76 -8.96
C SER A 46 0.78 -0.37 -9.68
N GLN A 47 -0.34 -0.77 -9.11
CA GLN A 47 -1.16 -1.79 -9.73
C GLN A 47 -2.59 -1.61 -9.24
N ARG A 48 -3.53 -1.78 -10.16
CA ARG A 48 -4.94 -1.71 -9.82
C ARG A 48 -5.48 -3.11 -9.63
N PHE A 49 -6.27 -3.27 -8.59
CA PHE A 49 -6.88 -4.55 -8.23
C PHE A 49 -8.39 -4.39 -8.29
N ARG A 50 -9.05 -5.34 -8.89
CA ARG A 50 -10.48 -5.26 -9.12
C ARG A 50 -11.19 -6.46 -8.52
N GLY A 51 -12.48 -6.25 -8.26
CA GLY A 51 -13.33 -7.34 -7.85
C GLY A 51 -13.25 -7.67 -6.38
N PRO A 52 -13.96 -8.72 -5.97
CA PRO A 52 -14.08 -9.02 -4.54
C PRO A 52 -12.81 -9.55 -3.90
N THR A 53 -11.82 -9.97 -4.69
CA THR A 53 -10.58 -10.47 -4.14
C THR A 53 -9.50 -9.40 -4.04
N ALA A 54 -9.83 -8.13 -4.34
CA ALA A 54 -8.83 -7.07 -4.37
C ALA A 54 -8.07 -6.95 -3.05
N ARG A 55 -8.78 -6.99 -1.92
CA ARG A 55 -8.13 -6.86 -0.64
C ARG A 55 -7.15 -7.99 -0.36
N VAL A 56 -7.54 -9.21 -0.71
CA VAL A 56 -6.67 -10.36 -0.51
C VAL A 56 -5.44 -10.27 -1.40
N GLU A 57 -5.64 -9.82 -2.64
CA GLU A 57 -4.52 -9.66 -3.56
C GLU A 57 -3.54 -8.61 -3.05
N ILE A 58 -4.07 -7.50 -2.53
CA ILE A 58 -3.22 -6.44 -1.98
C ILE A 58 -2.45 -6.96 -0.79
N GLU A 59 -3.10 -7.74 0.07
CA GLU A 59 -2.45 -8.29 1.24
C GLU A 59 -1.26 -9.17 0.84
N LYS A 60 -1.46 -10.01 -0.17
CA LYS A 60 -0.38 -10.87 -0.63
C LYS A 60 0.76 -10.05 -1.23
N ARG A 61 0.41 -9.04 -2.01
CA ARG A 61 1.43 -8.24 -2.66
C ARG A 61 2.23 -7.43 -1.66
N THR A 62 1.55 -6.89 -0.65
CA THR A 62 2.26 -6.08 0.33
C THR A 62 3.20 -6.94 1.16
N ALA A 63 2.81 -8.18 1.46
CA ALA A 63 3.69 -9.08 2.19
C ALA A 63 4.94 -9.39 1.37
N ALA A 64 4.77 -9.61 0.08
CA ALA A 64 5.91 -9.89 -0.79
C ALA A 64 6.86 -8.71 -0.86
N TRP A 65 6.33 -7.50 -0.94
CA TRP A 65 7.15 -6.30 -0.94
C TRP A 65 7.96 -6.17 0.34
N ARG A 66 7.32 -6.39 1.48
CA ARG A 66 8.01 -6.24 2.76
C ARG A 66 9.15 -7.23 2.90
N ILE A 67 8.91 -8.47 2.52
CA ILE A 67 9.95 -9.49 2.59
C ILE A 67 11.13 -9.10 1.70
N ALA A 68 10.84 -8.68 0.47
CA ALA A 68 11.91 -8.31 -0.45
C ALA A 68 12.71 -7.13 0.07
N LEU A 69 12.04 -6.15 0.67
CA LEU A 69 12.73 -4.96 1.15
C LEU A 69 13.57 -5.26 2.38
N VAL A 70 13.07 -6.09 3.28
CA VAL A 70 13.85 -6.47 4.45
C VAL A 70 15.13 -7.18 4.03
N ARG A 71 15.05 -8.01 3.01
CA ARG A 71 16.24 -8.68 2.49
C ARG A 71 17.27 -7.71 1.93
N LYS A 72 16.80 -6.54 1.50
CA LYS A 72 17.71 -5.50 0.98
C LYS A 72 18.17 -4.54 2.05
N GLY A 73 17.83 -4.80 3.31
CA GLY A 73 18.31 -3.98 4.41
C GLY A 73 17.38 -2.86 4.83
N PHE A 74 16.16 -2.81 4.28
CA PHE A 74 15.20 -1.83 4.73
C PHE A 74 14.66 -2.20 6.11
N MET A 75 14.36 -1.18 6.90
CA MET A 75 13.82 -1.38 8.23
C MET A 75 12.40 -0.85 8.28
N LEU A 76 11.55 -1.58 8.96
CA LEU A 76 10.16 -1.17 9.10
C LEU A 76 10.09 0.09 9.94
N ASN A 77 9.44 1.10 9.40
CA ASN A 77 9.33 2.38 10.06
C ASN A 77 8.03 2.44 10.86
N ASP A 78 6.95 2.07 10.20
CA ASP A 78 5.65 1.95 10.83
C ASP A 78 5.21 0.52 10.74
N GLU A 79 4.74 -0.01 11.84
CA GLU A 79 4.34 -1.39 11.86
C GLU A 79 2.99 -1.55 11.19
N TRP A 80 2.92 -2.42 10.21
CA TRP A 80 1.67 -2.73 9.56
C TRP A 80 0.98 -3.82 10.36
N THR A 81 -0.23 -3.53 10.81
CA THR A 81 -0.95 -4.45 11.65
C THR A 81 -2.08 -5.18 10.95
N GLY A 82 -2.37 -4.82 9.73
CA GLY A 82 -3.51 -5.36 9.04
C GLY A 82 -4.78 -4.60 9.28
N GLU A 83 -4.82 -3.79 10.31
CA GLU A 83 -5.98 -2.96 10.55
C GLU A 83 -6.19 -1.94 9.45
N GLN A 84 -5.10 -1.51 8.85
CA GLN A 84 -5.19 -0.57 7.75
C GLN A 84 -6.02 -1.15 6.62
N LEU A 85 -5.88 -2.44 6.37
CA LEU A 85 -6.66 -3.07 5.32
C LEU A 85 -8.14 -3.14 5.65
N THR A 86 -8.48 -3.27 6.93
CA THR A 86 -9.88 -3.31 7.29
C THR A 86 -10.55 -1.96 7.14
N ARG A 87 -9.78 -0.88 7.04
CA ARG A 87 -10.32 0.44 6.79
C ARG A 87 -10.64 0.67 5.33
N LEU A 88 -10.11 -0.17 4.45
CA LEU A 88 -10.41 -0.04 3.04
C LEU A 88 -11.85 -0.43 2.80
N PRO A 89 -12.55 0.30 1.95
CA PRO A 89 -13.93 -0.07 1.65
C PRO A 89 -13.98 -1.41 0.98
N HIS A 90 -15.05 -2.14 1.26
CA HIS A 90 -15.26 -3.38 0.57
C HIS A 90 -15.73 -3.07 -0.83
N GLY A 91 -15.26 -3.83 -1.76
CA GLY A 91 -15.57 -3.54 -3.14
C GLY A 91 -16.98 -3.84 -3.53
N ARG A 92 -17.91 -4.11 -2.60
CA ARG A 92 -19.17 -4.41 -2.94
C ARG A 92 -20.11 -3.64 -2.24
N ARG A 93 -21.04 -3.70 -2.43
CA ARG A 93 -21.97 -3.08 -1.88
C ARG A 93 -22.56 -2.57 -2.50
#